data_5215162c23c5263e0aa12b218d042906
#
_entry.id   5215162c23c5263e0aa12b218d042906
#
_cell.length_a   1.000
_cell.length_b   1.000
_cell.length_c   1.000
_cell.angle_alpha   90.00
_cell.angle_beta   90.00
_cell.angle_gamma   90.00
#
_symmetry.space_group_name_H-M   'P 1'
#
loop_
_entity.id
_entity.type
_entity.pdbx_description
1 polymer ?
#
loop_
_entity_poly.entity_id
_entity_poly.type
_entity_poly.pdbx_seq_one_letter_code
_entity_poly.pdbx_strand_id
1 'polypeptide(L)'
;MLGNAMSLEEYKDSRHYRNIFEQIERLGLVDDVDHLDEYGYTVIPPERVAPEEFQDRIRKAVLKVHEQRTGQHIDRNELETSGLSADRPINGHWAILTEDPVFEEVIMNPTVLAMAKYLCGNSVVLSDLLCLLKQKHEQMTHPLHTDQHGTPPPLPPYAQVCNVTWTLTDYEKGDGVTAIVPKSHLRSRYPSMEESNFLREDAPVKPIPIEAPAGSLVVWHGATWHGAFPRENEGLRMNLIMAFTRVYMKQIRDFRSTVPQEILDRHPVEFAQLIGANSMYPLVDGKPPSQEDNKYMMAAGFNPWA
;
A
#
# COMPACT_ATOMS: atom_id res chain seq x y z
N MET A 1 -27.99 -20.91 5.75
CA MET A 1 -27.24 -21.41 4.60
C MET A 1 -26.37 -20.27 4.14
N LEU A 2 -25.09 -20.32 4.46
CA LEU A 2 -24.09 -19.42 3.87
C LEU A 2 -24.00 -19.87 2.41
N GLY A 3 -24.40 -19.00 1.48
CA GLY A 3 -24.20 -19.24 0.06
C GLY A 3 -22.71 -19.53 -0.18
N ASN A 4 -22.40 -20.51 -0.99
CA ASN A 4 -21.05 -20.82 -1.40
C ASN A 4 -20.39 -19.52 -1.87
N ALA A 5 -19.30 -19.15 -1.24
CA ALA A 5 -18.45 -18.09 -1.80
C ALA A 5 -18.09 -18.51 -3.23
N MET A 6 -18.23 -17.61 -4.20
CA MET A 6 -17.76 -17.84 -5.56
C MET A 6 -16.29 -18.25 -5.51
N SER A 7 -15.92 -19.27 -6.25
CA SER A 7 -14.51 -19.62 -6.41
C SER A 7 -13.77 -18.53 -7.19
N LEU A 8 -12.46 -18.48 -7.04
CA LEU A 8 -11.61 -17.54 -7.79
C LEU A 8 -11.82 -17.71 -9.31
N GLU A 9 -12.03 -18.95 -9.77
CA GLU A 9 -12.32 -19.25 -11.19
C GLU A 9 -13.67 -18.68 -11.65
N GLU A 10 -14.70 -18.74 -10.81
CA GLU A 10 -15.98 -18.10 -11.11
C GLU A 10 -15.87 -16.57 -11.12
N TYR A 11 -14.98 -16.00 -10.33
CA TYR A 11 -14.65 -14.56 -10.41
C TYR A 11 -13.90 -14.21 -11.69
N LYS A 12 -12.93 -15.02 -12.11
CA LYS A 12 -12.18 -14.83 -13.37
C LYS A 12 -13.10 -14.74 -14.57
N ASP A 13 -14.16 -15.52 -14.60
CA ASP A 13 -15.16 -15.51 -15.66
C ASP A 13 -16.17 -14.36 -15.54
N SER A 14 -16.21 -13.66 -14.41
CA SER A 14 -17.11 -12.55 -14.28
C SER A 14 -16.67 -11.38 -15.18
N ARG A 15 -17.63 -10.81 -15.92
CA ARG A 15 -17.41 -9.68 -16.84
C ARG A 15 -16.66 -8.51 -16.20
N HIS A 16 -16.77 -8.36 -14.89
CA HIS A 16 -16.26 -7.23 -14.11
C HIS A 16 -14.80 -7.38 -13.73
N TYR A 17 -14.31 -8.61 -13.58
CA TYR A 17 -12.91 -8.88 -13.26
C TYR A 17 -12.04 -9.17 -14.47
N ARG A 18 -12.64 -9.45 -15.62
CA ARG A 18 -11.89 -9.86 -16.83
C ARG A 18 -10.75 -8.90 -17.15
N ASN A 19 -10.98 -7.61 -17.12
CA ASN A 19 -9.96 -6.60 -17.40
C ASN A 19 -8.84 -6.57 -16.36
N ILE A 20 -9.13 -6.90 -15.10
CA ILE A 20 -8.10 -7.02 -14.04
C ILE A 20 -7.20 -8.21 -14.32
N PHE A 21 -7.78 -9.37 -14.62
CA PHE A 21 -7.02 -10.58 -14.94
C PHE A 21 -6.21 -10.45 -16.22
N GLU A 22 -6.75 -9.85 -17.27
CA GLU A 22 -6.02 -9.54 -18.49
C GLU A 22 -4.82 -8.61 -18.22
N GLN A 23 -4.93 -7.70 -17.27
CA GLN A 23 -3.82 -6.84 -16.86
C GLN A 23 -2.78 -7.61 -16.05
N ILE A 24 -3.20 -8.46 -15.11
CA ILE A 24 -2.32 -9.36 -14.33
C ILE A 24 -1.51 -10.26 -15.26
N GLU A 25 -2.16 -10.94 -16.22
CA GLU A 25 -1.51 -11.79 -17.20
C GLU A 25 -0.50 -11.02 -18.07
N ARG A 26 -0.91 -9.87 -18.60
CA ARG A 26 -0.05 -9.02 -19.43
C ARG A 26 1.20 -8.53 -18.71
N LEU A 27 1.12 -8.28 -17.41
CA LEU A 27 2.25 -7.85 -16.58
C LEU A 27 3.06 -9.01 -16.00
N GLY A 28 2.67 -10.27 -16.26
CA GLY A 28 3.33 -11.45 -15.75
C GLY A 28 3.21 -11.61 -14.23
N LEU A 29 2.07 -11.20 -13.64
CA LEU A 29 1.83 -11.17 -12.19
C LEU A 29 0.98 -12.34 -11.70
N VAL A 30 0.76 -13.37 -12.49
CA VAL A 30 -0.10 -14.52 -12.12
C VAL A 30 0.44 -15.22 -10.88
N ASP A 31 1.71 -15.59 -10.85
CA ASP A 31 2.33 -16.25 -9.70
C ASP A 31 2.32 -15.36 -8.44
N ASP A 32 2.41 -14.03 -8.64
CA ASP A 32 2.38 -13.08 -7.52
C ASP A 32 0.99 -12.99 -6.89
N VAL A 33 -0.08 -13.01 -7.67
CA VAL A 33 -1.45 -13.01 -7.13
C VAL A 33 -1.79 -14.35 -6.51
N ASP A 34 -1.34 -15.47 -7.07
CA ASP A 34 -1.52 -16.79 -6.48
C ASP A 34 -0.81 -16.88 -5.10
N HIS A 35 0.41 -16.34 -5.01
CA HIS A 35 1.11 -16.26 -3.73
C HIS A 35 0.42 -15.32 -2.73
N LEU A 36 -0.09 -14.18 -3.22
CA LEU A 36 -0.84 -13.23 -2.41
C LEU A 36 -2.13 -13.85 -1.84
N ASP A 37 -2.86 -14.61 -2.64
CA ASP A 37 -4.08 -15.30 -2.21
C ASP A 37 -3.79 -16.40 -1.20
N GLU A 38 -2.71 -17.16 -1.39
CA GLU A 38 -2.36 -18.26 -0.48
C GLU A 38 -1.79 -17.75 0.84
N TYR A 39 -0.89 -16.75 0.80
CA TYR A 39 -0.11 -16.33 1.97
C TYR A 39 -0.54 -14.99 2.55
N GLY A 40 -1.32 -14.19 1.83
CA GLY A 40 -1.76 -12.85 2.22
C GLY A 40 -0.76 -11.75 1.90
N TYR A 41 0.33 -12.06 1.22
CA TYR A 41 1.35 -11.10 0.75
C TYR A 41 2.08 -11.64 -0.48
N THR A 42 2.76 -10.76 -1.20
CA THR A 42 3.71 -11.11 -2.25
C THR A 42 4.84 -10.09 -2.35
N VAL A 43 5.95 -10.49 -2.98
CA VAL A 43 7.11 -9.62 -3.25
C VAL A 43 7.40 -9.64 -4.75
N ILE A 44 7.27 -8.50 -5.40
CA ILE A 44 7.53 -8.32 -6.82
C ILE A 44 8.90 -7.69 -6.98
N PRO A 45 9.86 -8.34 -7.65
CA PRO A 45 11.23 -7.86 -7.75
C PRO A 45 11.36 -6.62 -8.66
N PRO A 46 12.42 -5.80 -8.49
CA PRO A 46 12.54 -4.48 -9.08
C PRO A 46 12.45 -4.45 -10.61
N GLU A 47 12.95 -5.47 -11.30
CA GLU A 47 12.93 -5.55 -12.76
C GLU A 47 11.52 -5.64 -13.36
N ARG A 48 10.52 -6.03 -12.56
CA ARG A 48 9.10 -6.06 -12.94
C ARG A 48 8.32 -4.84 -12.45
N VAL A 49 8.98 -3.91 -11.80
CA VAL A 49 8.36 -2.72 -11.21
C VAL A 49 8.68 -1.47 -12.00
N ALA A 50 9.96 -1.09 -12.06
CA ALA A 50 10.40 0.11 -12.75
C ALA A 50 11.93 0.11 -12.98
N PRO A 51 12.42 0.85 -13.99
CA PRO A 51 13.85 1.05 -14.20
C PRO A 51 14.53 1.72 -13.02
N GLU A 52 15.85 1.49 -12.83
CA GLU A 52 16.62 2.07 -11.74
C GLU A 52 16.59 3.61 -11.73
N GLU A 53 16.58 4.26 -12.88
CA GLU A 53 16.48 5.72 -12.98
C GLU A 53 15.18 6.27 -12.35
N PHE A 54 14.09 5.54 -12.48
CA PHE A 54 12.82 5.92 -11.84
C PHE A 54 12.91 5.74 -10.33
N GLN A 55 13.50 4.66 -9.87
CA GLN A 55 13.70 4.38 -8.46
C GLN A 55 14.62 5.43 -7.80
N ASP A 56 15.67 5.86 -8.50
CA ASP A 56 16.56 6.92 -8.03
C ASP A 56 15.83 8.28 -7.91
N ARG A 57 14.88 8.57 -8.81
CA ARG A 57 14.01 9.74 -8.70
C ARG A 57 13.14 9.70 -7.44
N ILE A 58 12.57 8.51 -7.10
CA ILE A 58 11.78 8.35 -5.88
C ILE A 58 12.65 8.57 -4.64
N ARG A 59 13.85 7.98 -4.58
CA ARG A 59 14.79 8.17 -3.45
C ARG A 59 15.11 9.64 -3.23
N LYS A 60 15.43 10.36 -4.31
CA LYS A 60 15.72 11.81 -4.27
C LYS A 60 14.52 12.60 -3.75
N ALA A 61 13.34 12.32 -4.23
CA ALA A 61 12.13 13.02 -3.80
C ALA A 61 11.81 12.75 -2.32
N VAL A 62 11.98 11.53 -1.84
CA VAL A 62 11.79 11.20 -0.42
C VAL A 62 12.80 11.93 0.47
N LEU A 63 14.07 11.98 0.09
CA LEU A 63 15.09 12.72 0.84
C LEU A 63 14.84 14.21 0.83
N LYS A 64 14.39 14.77 -0.30
CA LYS A 64 13.98 16.17 -0.40
C LYS A 64 12.80 16.51 0.53
N VAL A 65 11.78 15.65 0.57
CA VAL A 65 10.65 15.79 1.51
C VAL A 65 11.14 15.76 2.96
N HIS A 66 12.06 14.84 3.26
CA HIS A 66 12.65 14.74 4.60
C HIS A 66 13.38 16.03 4.97
N GLU A 67 14.26 16.51 4.11
CA GLU A 67 15.01 17.76 4.33
C GLU A 67 14.09 18.98 4.49
N GLN A 68 13.08 19.11 3.64
CA GLN A 68 12.12 20.22 3.71
C GLN A 68 11.32 20.23 5.02
N ARG A 69 10.97 19.05 5.53
CA ARG A 69 10.12 18.93 6.74
C ARG A 69 10.89 18.92 8.05
N THR A 70 12.18 18.54 8.01
CA THR A 70 12.98 18.39 9.23
C THR A 70 14.17 19.37 9.30
N GLY A 71 14.56 19.94 8.17
CA GLY A 71 15.80 20.71 8.03
C GLY A 71 17.07 19.85 7.98
N GLN A 72 16.94 18.52 8.03
CA GLN A 72 18.08 17.60 8.01
C GLN A 72 18.36 17.15 6.57
N HIS A 73 19.52 17.49 6.06
CA HIS A 73 20.02 16.95 4.80
C HIS A 73 20.62 15.57 4.99
N ILE A 74 20.27 14.64 4.10
CA ILE A 74 20.84 13.29 4.03
C ILE A 74 21.37 13.07 2.62
N ASP A 75 22.67 12.78 2.49
CA ASP A 75 23.25 12.40 1.20
C ASP A 75 22.79 10.98 0.84
N ARG A 76 22.22 10.85 -0.36
CA ARG A 76 21.75 9.56 -0.87
C ARG A 76 22.86 8.52 -1.05
N ASN A 77 24.11 8.96 -1.22
CA ASN A 77 25.26 8.07 -1.38
C ASN A 77 25.83 7.61 -0.03
N GLU A 78 25.35 8.15 1.07
CA GLU A 78 25.78 7.85 2.43
C GLU A 78 24.68 7.24 3.29
N LEU A 79 23.67 6.63 2.69
CA LEU A 79 22.53 6.05 3.44
C LEU A 79 22.97 4.98 4.44
N GLU A 80 24.02 4.22 4.14
CA GLU A 80 24.56 3.17 5.02
C GLU A 80 25.22 3.73 6.28
N THR A 81 25.63 4.99 6.27
CA THR A 81 26.30 5.67 7.39
C THR A 81 25.49 6.81 7.98
N SER A 82 24.44 7.23 7.27
CA SER A 82 23.54 8.31 7.71
C SER A 82 22.66 7.87 8.87
N GLY A 83 22.30 8.82 9.72
CA GLY A 83 21.38 8.64 10.82
C GLY A 83 20.35 9.76 10.89
N LEU A 84 19.26 9.50 11.60
CA LEU A 84 18.26 10.46 11.99
C LEU A 84 18.61 11.07 13.34
N SER A 85 17.84 12.06 13.76
CA SER A 85 17.96 12.58 15.14
C SER A 85 17.67 11.47 16.14
N ALA A 86 18.49 11.37 17.20
CA ALA A 86 18.43 10.27 18.18
C ALA A 86 17.08 10.20 18.91
N ASP A 87 16.39 11.32 19.05
CA ASP A 87 15.06 11.42 19.65
C ASP A 87 13.93 10.99 18.67
N ARG A 88 14.25 10.79 17.39
CA ARG A 88 13.30 10.38 16.35
C ARG A 88 13.88 9.30 15.46
N PRO A 89 14.03 8.07 15.94
CA PRO A 89 14.64 6.98 15.18
C PRO A 89 13.79 6.50 13.99
N ILE A 90 12.54 6.94 13.90
CA ILE A 90 11.69 6.79 12.72
C ILE A 90 11.12 8.16 12.36
N ASN A 91 11.33 8.57 11.11
CA ASN A 91 10.66 9.71 10.50
C ASN A 91 9.66 9.23 9.45
N GLY A 92 8.37 9.45 9.72
CA GLY A 92 7.30 9.25 8.76
C GLY A 92 6.87 10.60 8.18
N HIS A 93 6.71 10.65 6.85
CA HIS A 93 6.18 11.80 6.14
C HIS A 93 4.93 11.38 5.39
N TRP A 94 3.78 11.78 5.89
CA TRP A 94 2.46 11.45 5.34
C TRP A 94 1.98 12.48 4.34
N ALA A 95 1.03 12.09 3.49
CA ALA A 95 0.36 12.97 2.52
C ALA A 95 1.34 13.64 1.54
N ILE A 96 2.30 12.89 1.01
CA ILE A 96 3.39 13.44 0.18
C ILE A 96 3.06 13.52 -1.32
N LEU A 97 1.86 13.13 -1.73
CA LEU A 97 1.47 12.99 -3.14
C LEU A 97 1.78 14.23 -4.00
N THR A 98 1.59 15.42 -3.46
CA THR A 98 1.74 16.69 -4.18
C THR A 98 3.10 17.35 -4.00
N GLU A 99 4.03 16.72 -3.29
CA GLU A 99 5.33 17.33 -2.97
C GLU A 99 6.39 17.13 -4.04
N ASP A 100 6.21 16.15 -4.91
CA ASP A 100 7.06 15.94 -6.09
C ASP A 100 6.28 15.17 -7.17
N PRO A 101 6.40 15.53 -8.45
CA PRO A 101 5.69 14.85 -9.55
C PRO A 101 5.96 13.33 -9.63
N VAL A 102 7.11 12.85 -9.13
CA VAL A 102 7.40 11.41 -9.13
C VAL A 102 6.40 10.61 -8.29
N PHE A 103 5.83 11.20 -7.25
CA PHE A 103 4.83 10.51 -6.43
C PHE A 103 3.50 10.30 -7.16
N GLU A 104 3.17 11.20 -8.08
CA GLU A 104 2.03 11.03 -8.97
C GLU A 104 2.26 9.87 -9.94
N GLU A 105 3.47 9.75 -10.48
CA GLU A 105 3.87 8.64 -11.36
C GLU A 105 3.92 7.29 -10.61
N VAL A 106 4.33 7.29 -9.34
CA VAL A 106 4.39 6.09 -8.49
C VAL A 106 3.01 5.46 -8.32
N ILE A 107 1.99 6.26 -7.96
CA ILE A 107 0.63 5.73 -7.76
C ILE A 107 -0.03 5.29 -9.07
N MET A 108 0.48 5.76 -10.20
CA MET A 108 0.03 5.36 -11.55
C MET A 108 0.87 4.24 -12.16
N ASN A 109 1.86 3.71 -11.43
CA ASN A 109 2.66 2.58 -11.92
C ASN A 109 1.76 1.38 -12.24
N PRO A 110 1.88 0.76 -13.44
CA PRO A 110 0.99 -0.31 -13.87
C PRO A 110 0.97 -1.52 -12.94
N THR A 111 2.12 -1.91 -12.38
CA THR A 111 2.22 -3.05 -11.44
C THR A 111 1.54 -2.72 -10.12
N VAL A 112 1.73 -1.51 -9.59
CA VAL A 112 1.03 -1.02 -8.38
C VAL A 112 -0.48 -1.04 -8.58
N LEU A 113 -0.96 -0.46 -9.69
CA LEU A 113 -2.40 -0.40 -9.99
C LEU A 113 -3.01 -1.78 -10.20
N ALA A 114 -2.31 -2.69 -10.88
CA ALA A 114 -2.80 -4.05 -11.08
C ALA A 114 -3.03 -4.77 -9.75
N MET A 115 -2.07 -4.70 -8.82
CA MET A 115 -2.18 -5.33 -7.51
C MET A 115 -3.26 -4.66 -6.63
N ALA A 116 -3.34 -3.33 -6.66
CA ALA A 116 -4.38 -2.60 -5.93
C ALA A 116 -5.79 -2.93 -6.44
N LYS A 117 -5.98 -2.98 -7.77
CA LYS A 117 -7.24 -3.38 -8.40
C LYS A 117 -7.58 -4.85 -8.14
N TYR A 118 -6.58 -5.73 -8.13
CA TYR A 118 -6.80 -7.14 -7.82
C TYR A 118 -7.44 -7.32 -6.45
N LEU A 119 -6.91 -6.65 -5.42
CA LEU A 119 -7.43 -6.76 -4.05
C LEU A 119 -8.69 -5.92 -3.80
N CYS A 120 -8.74 -4.69 -4.33
CA CYS A 120 -9.77 -3.72 -3.95
C CYS A 120 -10.80 -3.41 -5.06
N GLY A 121 -10.66 -4.01 -6.25
CA GLY A 121 -11.56 -3.78 -7.38
C GLY A 121 -11.15 -2.59 -8.26
N ASN A 122 -11.82 -2.43 -9.40
CA ASN A 122 -11.51 -1.37 -10.38
C ASN A 122 -11.73 0.05 -9.85
N SER A 123 -12.60 0.20 -8.86
CA SER A 123 -12.93 1.48 -8.22
C SER A 123 -12.03 1.81 -7.02
N VAL A 124 -10.90 1.11 -6.89
CA VAL A 124 -9.92 1.34 -5.83
C VAL A 124 -9.52 2.81 -5.71
N VAL A 125 -9.38 3.29 -4.48
CA VAL A 125 -8.91 4.65 -4.19
C VAL A 125 -7.66 4.64 -3.30
N LEU A 126 -6.78 5.59 -3.53
CA LEU A 126 -5.61 5.83 -2.69
C LEU A 126 -6.07 6.40 -1.35
N SER A 127 -5.78 5.72 -0.26
CA SER A 127 -6.15 6.16 1.10
C SER A 127 -5.06 7.02 1.74
N ASP A 128 -3.79 6.65 1.56
CA ASP A 128 -2.64 7.45 1.98
C ASP A 128 -1.41 7.14 1.12
N LEU A 129 -0.49 8.11 1.06
CA LEU A 129 0.84 7.96 0.49
C LEU A 129 1.84 8.57 1.47
N LEU A 130 2.76 7.75 1.94
CA LEU A 130 3.75 8.16 2.93
C LEU A 130 5.11 7.51 2.68
N CYS A 131 6.16 8.14 3.18
CA CYS A 131 7.47 7.49 3.26
C CYS A 131 7.93 7.38 4.70
N LEU A 132 8.72 6.35 4.97
CA LEU A 132 9.36 6.13 6.26
C LEU A 132 10.86 6.03 6.08
N LEU A 133 11.59 6.76 6.93
CA LEU A 133 13.02 6.60 7.15
C LEU A 133 13.22 6.03 8.53
N LYS A 134 13.94 4.92 8.65
CA LYS A 134 14.18 4.22 9.92
C LYS A 134 15.67 4.00 10.12
N GLN A 135 16.19 4.46 11.26
CA GLN A 135 17.55 4.16 11.71
C GLN A 135 17.58 3.04 12.73
N LYS A 136 18.78 2.63 13.12
CA LYS A 136 19.01 1.67 14.18
C LYS A 136 18.33 2.08 15.48
N HIS A 137 17.55 1.16 16.05
CA HIS A 137 16.95 1.31 17.37
C HIS A 137 16.43 -0.04 17.87
N GLU A 138 17.07 -0.59 18.88
CA GLU A 138 16.87 -1.96 19.35
C GLU A 138 15.45 -2.27 19.86
N GLN A 139 14.75 -1.26 20.37
CA GLN A 139 13.43 -1.45 20.98
C GLN A 139 12.27 -0.99 20.10
N MET A 140 12.55 -0.33 18.98
CA MET A 140 11.50 0.25 18.16
C MET A 140 11.00 -0.75 17.12
N THR A 141 9.91 -1.39 17.45
CA THR A 141 9.15 -2.28 16.60
C THR A 141 7.75 -1.72 16.33
N HIS A 142 7.12 -2.18 15.29
CA HIS A 142 5.70 -1.98 15.10
C HIS A 142 4.99 -3.30 15.40
N PRO A 143 4.12 -3.36 16.41
CA PRO A 143 3.45 -4.60 16.80
C PRO A 143 2.56 -5.13 15.69
N LEU A 144 2.26 -6.44 15.70
CA LEU A 144 1.37 -7.03 14.71
C LEU A 144 -0.04 -6.42 14.81
N HIS A 145 -0.56 -6.04 13.66
CA HIS A 145 -1.89 -5.45 13.48
C HIS A 145 -2.45 -5.83 12.11
N THR A 146 -3.65 -5.40 11.81
CA THR A 146 -4.26 -5.41 10.48
C THR A 146 -4.68 -4.01 10.11
N ASP A 147 -4.77 -3.70 8.82
CA ASP A 147 -5.23 -2.40 8.33
C ASP A 147 -6.73 -2.36 8.01
N GLN A 148 -7.48 -3.35 8.46
CA GLN A 148 -8.95 -3.39 8.36
C GLN A 148 -9.61 -2.47 9.40
N HIS A 149 -9.11 -1.24 9.52
CA HIS A 149 -9.50 -0.28 10.55
C HIS A 149 -11.02 -0.09 10.66
N GLY A 150 -11.54 -0.22 11.88
CA GLY A 150 -12.94 0.00 12.19
C GLY A 150 -13.90 -1.10 11.69
N THR A 151 -13.39 -2.15 11.05
CA THR A 151 -14.21 -3.28 10.62
C THR A 151 -14.43 -4.23 11.80
N PRO A 152 -15.67 -4.46 12.24
CA PRO A 152 -15.92 -5.41 13.33
C PRO A 152 -15.63 -6.86 12.87
N PRO A 153 -15.11 -7.72 13.77
CA PRO A 153 -14.98 -9.14 13.45
C PRO A 153 -16.37 -9.83 13.37
N PRO A 154 -16.53 -10.88 12.54
CA PRO A 154 -15.51 -11.47 11.69
C PRO A 154 -15.11 -10.55 10.51
N LEU A 155 -13.82 -10.43 10.27
CA LEU A 155 -13.35 -9.66 9.11
C LEU A 155 -13.83 -10.33 7.81
N PRO A 156 -14.17 -9.55 6.77
CA PRO A 156 -14.62 -10.11 5.51
C PRO A 156 -13.51 -10.95 4.84
N PRO A 157 -13.87 -11.98 4.06
CA PRO A 157 -12.90 -12.82 3.37
C PRO A 157 -12.21 -12.12 2.17
N TYR A 158 -12.66 -10.93 1.80
CA TYR A 158 -12.09 -10.12 0.73
C TYR A 158 -11.30 -8.93 1.31
N ALA A 159 -10.32 -8.45 0.57
CA ALA A 159 -9.57 -7.27 0.98
C ALA A 159 -10.42 -6.00 0.92
N GLN A 160 -10.43 -5.23 1.99
CA GLN A 160 -10.94 -3.87 2.01
C GLN A 160 -9.82 -2.86 1.82
N VAL A 161 -8.60 -3.27 2.15
CA VAL A 161 -7.37 -2.50 2.04
C VAL A 161 -6.32 -3.33 1.31
N CYS A 162 -5.57 -2.68 0.44
CA CYS A 162 -4.35 -3.18 -0.19
C CYS A 162 -3.21 -2.26 0.22
N ASN A 163 -2.17 -2.82 0.82
CA ASN A 163 -0.95 -2.08 1.07
C ASN A 163 0.12 -2.46 0.07
N VAL A 164 0.81 -1.46 -0.44
CA VAL A 164 1.96 -1.62 -1.31
C VAL A 164 3.11 -0.83 -0.73
N THR A 165 4.17 -1.51 -0.35
CA THR A 165 5.42 -0.88 0.06
C THR A 165 6.43 -1.00 -1.07
N TRP A 166 6.94 0.14 -1.54
CA TRP A 166 8.08 0.21 -2.44
C TRP A 166 9.35 0.32 -1.61
N THR A 167 10.23 -0.67 -1.67
CA THR A 167 11.51 -0.66 -0.97
C THR A 167 12.46 0.32 -1.67
N LEU A 168 13.01 1.28 -0.94
CA LEU A 168 13.94 2.27 -1.48
C LEU A 168 15.40 1.99 -1.10
N THR A 169 15.59 1.09 -0.14
CA THR A 169 16.85 0.46 0.25
C THR A 169 16.62 -1.04 0.29
N ASP A 170 17.68 -1.83 0.30
CA ASP A 170 17.56 -3.27 0.48
C ASP A 170 16.88 -3.59 1.82
N TYR A 171 16.07 -4.64 1.80
CA TYR A 171 15.43 -5.22 2.97
C TYR A 171 16.13 -6.52 3.30
N GLU A 172 17.01 -6.49 4.27
CA GLU A 172 17.76 -7.63 4.77
C GLU A 172 17.45 -7.88 6.24
N LYS A 173 17.86 -9.04 6.73
CA LYS A 173 17.78 -9.36 8.14
C LYS A 173 18.51 -8.31 8.98
N GLY A 174 17.84 -7.80 10.01
CA GLY A 174 18.36 -6.72 10.86
C GLY A 174 18.05 -5.30 10.36
N ASP A 175 17.48 -5.12 9.18
CA ASP A 175 17.14 -3.79 8.65
C ASP A 175 15.82 -3.22 9.20
N GLY A 176 15.20 -3.92 10.13
CA GLY A 176 13.92 -3.49 10.67
C GLY A 176 12.79 -3.57 9.63
N VAL A 177 12.85 -4.63 8.83
CA VAL A 177 11.95 -4.90 7.70
C VAL A 177 10.52 -5.22 8.16
N THR A 178 9.61 -5.29 7.21
CA THR A 178 8.23 -5.67 7.46
C THR A 178 8.16 -7.10 8.01
N ALA A 179 7.42 -7.25 9.11
CA ALA A 179 7.10 -8.52 9.73
C ALA A 179 5.73 -8.98 9.23
N ILE A 180 5.64 -10.17 8.68
CA ILE A 180 4.38 -10.74 8.13
C ILE A 180 4.08 -12.07 8.80
N VAL A 181 2.81 -12.29 9.14
CA VAL A 181 2.29 -13.60 9.55
C VAL A 181 1.57 -14.21 8.34
N PRO A 182 2.18 -15.15 7.62
CA PRO A 182 1.56 -15.78 6.45
C PRO A 182 0.22 -16.41 6.80
N LYS A 183 -0.74 -16.35 5.87
CA LYS A 183 -2.09 -16.93 6.00
C LYS A 183 -2.95 -16.32 7.11
N SER A 184 -2.50 -15.26 7.78
CA SER A 184 -3.27 -14.62 8.85
C SER A 184 -4.51 -13.88 8.34
N HIS A 185 -4.53 -13.44 7.08
CA HIS A 185 -5.71 -12.84 6.44
C HIS A 185 -6.92 -13.78 6.40
N LEU A 186 -6.70 -15.11 6.46
CA LEU A 186 -7.75 -16.12 6.50
C LEU A 186 -8.37 -16.30 7.90
N ARG A 187 -7.80 -15.68 8.93
CA ARG A 187 -8.27 -15.82 10.31
C ARG A 187 -9.52 -15.00 10.63
N SER A 188 -9.92 -14.10 9.75
CA SER A 188 -11.11 -13.24 9.89
C SER A 188 -11.19 -12.45 11.20
N ARG A 189 -10.05 -12.14 11.83
CA ARG A 189 -9.96 -11.42 13.11
C ARG A 189 -8.67 -10.61 13.23
N TYR A 190 -8.65 -9.73 14.18
CA TYR A 190 -7.44 -9.02 14.62
C TYR A 190 -6.52 -9.95 15.43
N PRO A 191 -5.20 -9.68 15.49
CA PRO A 191 -4.34 -10.33 16.46
C PRO A 191 -4.76 -9.94 17.88
N SER A 192 -4.63 -10.87 18.84
CA SER A 192 -4.78 -10.53 20.25
C SER A 192 -3.59 -9.68 20.75
N MET A 193 -3.70 -9.11 21.95
CA MET A 193 -2.60 -8.35 22.56
C MET A 193 -1.34 -9.22 22.73
N GLU A 194 -1.51 -10.50 23.02
CA GLU A 194 -0.38 -11.44 23.17
C GLU A 194 0.25 -11.77 21.82
N GLU A 195 -0.57 -12.00 20.78
CA GLU A 195 -0.11 -12.25 19.42
C GLU A 195 0.55 -11.01 18.79
N SER A 196 0.08 -9.82 19.16
CA SER A 196 0.60 -8.55 18.66
C SER A 196 2.05 -8.29 19.08
N ASN A 197 2.43 -8.69 20.29
CA ASN A 197 3.78 -8.53 20.84
C ASN A 197 4.69 -9.72 20.47
N PHE A 198 5.09 -9.81 19.22
CA PHE A 198 5.81 -10.95 18.67
C PHE A 198 7.30 -11.03 19.02
N LEU A 199 7.88 -9.98 19.65
CA LEU A 199 9.28 -9.99 20.09
C LEU A 199 9.50 -10.76 21.39
N ARG A 200 8.44 -11.03 22.13
CA ARG A 200 8.55 -11.85 23.35
C ARG A 200 9.03 -13.26 22.99
N GLU A 201 9.84 -13.84 23.87
CA GLU A 201 10.34 -15.21 23.70
C GLU A 201 9.18 -16.23 23.59
N ASP A 202 8.16 -16.06 24.43
CA ASP A 202 6.96 -16.89 24.53
C ASP A 202 5.81 -16.43 23.60
N ALA A 203 6.07 -15.53 22.64
CA ALA A 203 5.04 -15.05 21.73
C ALA A 203 4.39 -16.20 20.96
N PRO A 204 3.04 -16.29 20.98
CA PRO A 204 2.31 -17.40 20.35
C PRO A 204 2.36 -17.36 18.81
N VAL A 205 2.80 -16.26 18.25
CA VAL A 205 2.95 -16.06 16.80
C VAL A 205 4.34 -15.54 16.50
N LYS A 206 5.01 -16.16 15.53
CA LYS A 206 6.30 -15.72 15.04
C LYS A 206 6.14 -15.27 13.59
N PRO A 207 6.21 -13.96 13.30
CA PRO A 207 6.19 -13.46 11.93
C PRO A 207 7.50 -13.79 11.21
N ILE A 208 7.47 -13.78 9.90
CA ILE A 208 8.66 -13.85 9.06
C ILE A 208 9.10 -12.43 8.66
N PRO A 209 10.41 -12.17 8.54
CA PRO A 209 10.90 -10.95 7.91
C PRO A 209 10.67 -11.01 6.40
N ILE A 210 10.29 -9.91 5.80
CA ILE A 210 10.25 -9.77 4.35
C ILE A 210 11.61 -9.26 3.89
N GLU A 211 12.34 -10.08 3.16
CA GLU A 211 13.60 -9.73 2.52
C GLU A 211 13.36 -9.43 1.05
N ALA A 212 13.91 -8.35 0.54
CA ALA A 212 13.70 -7.89 -0.84
C ALA A 212 14.78 -6.88 -1.25
N PRO A 213 15.30 -6.93 -2.48
CA PRO A 213 16.20 -5.90 -2.98
C PRO A 213 15.47 -4.54 -3.11
N ALA A 214 16.25 -3.47 -3.05
CA ALA A 214 15.75 -2.12 -3.31
C ALA A 214 15.02 -2.07 -4.66
N GLY A 215 13.89 -1.36 -4.69
CA GLY A 215 13.04 -1.25 -5.86
C GLY A 215 11.94 -2.29 -5.97
N SER A 216 11.88 -3.26 -5.07
CA SER A 216 10.79 -4.23 -5.01
C SER A 216 9.49 -3.62 -4.51
N LEU A 217 8.37 -4.23 -4.88
CA LEU A 217 7.09 -4.00 -4.23
C LEU A 217 6.78 -5.16 -3.28
N VAL A 218 6.49 -4.83 -2.04
CA VAL A 218 5.88 -5.75 -1.07
C VAL A 218 4.41 -5.40 -1.00
N VAL A 219 3.55 -6.33 -1.39
CA VAL A 219 2.09 -6.15 -1.43
C VAL A 219 1.44 -7.08 -0.43
N TRP A 220 0.48 -6.59 0.35
CA TRP A 220 -0.27 -7.46 1.24
C TRP A 220 -1.75 -7.09 1.39
N HIS A 221 -2.54 -8.11 1.62
CA HIS A 221 -3.96 -8.02 1.92
C HIS A 221 -4.16 -7.31 3.26
N GLY A 222 -5.06 -6.34 3.35
CA GLY A 222 -5.25 -5.51 4.56
C GLY A 222 -5.58 -6.28 5.83
N ALA A 223 -6.10 -7.52 5.74
CA ALA A 223 -6.33 -8.39 6.88
C ALA A 223 -5.10 -9.23 7.30
N THR A 224 -4.01 -9.18 6.54
CA THR A 224 -2.75 -9.84 6.90
C THR A 224 -2.16 -9.19 8.15
N TRP A 225 -1.85 -10.00 9.15
CA TRP A 225 -1.16 -9.51 10.34
C TRP A 225 0.25 -9.16 10.00
N HIS A 226 0.58 -7.91 10.18
CA HIS A 226 1.88 -7.38 9.85
C HIS A 226 2.35 -6.37 10.89
N GLY A 227 3.65 -6.10 10.86
CA GLY A 227 4.30 -5.14 11.73
C GLY A 227 5.70 -4.82 11.18
N ALA A 228 6.63 -4.45 12.06
CA ALA A 228 8.02 -4.25 11.65
C ALA A 228 8.98 -4.73 12.74
N PHE A 229 10.04 -5.40 12.32
CA PHE A 229 11.14 -5.75 13.20
C PHE A 229 11.92 -4.50 13.67
N PRO A 230 12.63 -4.55 14.79
CA PRO A 230 13.59 -3.50 15.14
C PRO A 230 14.71 -3.45 14.08
N ARG A 231 15.30 -2.26 13.87
CA ARG A 231 16.49 -2.14 13.03
C ARG A 231 17.74 -2.28 13.88
N GLU A 232 18.55 -3.26 13.57
CA GLU A 232 19.80 -3.60 14.25
C GLU A 232 21.02 -3.09 13.48
N ASN A 233 20.90 -2.98 12.14
CA ASN A 233 21.97 -2.53 11.27
C ASN A 233 22.13 -1.01 11.29
N GLU A 234 23.36 -0.52 11.06
CA GLU A 234 23.64 0.91 10.89
C GLU A 234 22.98 1.47 9.61
N GLY A 235 23.00 2.78 9.50
CA GLY A 235 22.44 3.49 8.36
C GLY A 235 20.91 3.58 8.36
N LEU A 236 20.35 3.90 7.21
CA LEU A 236 18.92 4.16 7.02
C LEU A 236 18.26 3.10 6.16
N ARG A 237 17.11 2.63 6.60
CA ARG A 237 16.15 1.93 5.75
C ARG A 237 15.07 2.92 5.30
N MET A 238 14.81 2.95 4.01
CA MET A 238 13.80 3.83 3.41
C MET A 238 12.76 3.02 2.65
N ASN A 239 11.51 3.44 2.73
CA ASN A 239 10.43 2.92 1.91
C ASN A 239 9.37 3.98 1.62
N LEU A 240 8.60 3.72 0.56
CA LEU A 240 7.40 4.45 0.22
C LEU A 240 6.20 3.51 0.40
N ILE A 241 5.18 3.95 1.12
CA ILE A 241 4.00 3.14 1.42
C ILE A 241 2.78 3.77 0.78
N MET A 242 2.05 2.98 0.03
CA MET A 242 0.76 3.29 -0.56
C MET A 242 -0.31 2.43 0.11
N ALA A 243 -1.29 3.07 0.72
CA ALA A 243 -2.47 2.40 1.23
C ALA A 243 -3.63 2.65 0.26
N PHE A 244 -4.16 1.59 -0.32
CA PHE A 244 -5.34 1.64 -1.18
C PHE A 244 -6.54 1.03 -0.48
N THR A 245 -7.73 1.56 -0.75
CA THR A 245 -8.96 1.02 -0.17
C THR A 245 -10.04 0.87 -1.22
N ARG A 246 -11.05 0.03 -0.91
CA ARG A 246 -12.28 0.03 -1.69
C ARG A 246 -12.98 1.39 -1.59
N VAL A 247 -13.65 1.80 -2.64
CA VAL A 247 -14.28 3.13 -2.77
C VAL A 247 -15.27 3.46 -1.66
N TYR A 248 -15.89 2.46 -1.02
CA TYR A 248 -16.85 2.68 0.08
C TYR A 248 -16.17 2.92 1.44
N MET A 249 -14.86 2.73 1.54
CA MET A 249 -14.13 3.02 2.77
C MET A 249 -13.70 4.49 2.79
N LYS A 250 -13.74 5.09 3.96
CA LYS A 250 -13.26 6.45 4.12
C LYS A 250 -11.73 6.46 3.99
N GLN A 251 -11.23 7.27 3.06
CA GLN A 251 -9.80 7.49 2.90
C GLN A 251 -9.19 8.12 4.16
N ILE A 252 -7.95 7.75 4.48
CA ILE A 252 -7.19 8.37 5.59
C ILE A 252 -6.89 9.84 5.26
N ARG A 253 -6.62 10.15 3.98
CA ARG A 253 -6.35 11.50 3.48
C ARG A 253 -7.44 11.97 2.53
N ASP A 254 -7.80 13.21 2.68
CA ASP A 254 -8.73 13.87 1.76
C ASP A 254 -7.98 14.42 0.54
N PHE A 255 -7.53 13.52 -0.34
CA PHE A 255 -6.86 13.92 -1.57
C PHE A 255 -7.78 14.69 -2.52
N ARG A 256 -9.09 14.41 -2.49
CA ARG A 256 -10.08 15.10 -3.31
C ARG A 256 -10.06 16.61 -3.12
N SER A 257 -9.89 17.08 -1.89
CA SER A 257 -9.90 18.52 -1.57
C SER A 257 -8.50 19.14 -1.56
N THR A 258 -7.44 18.32 -1.51
CA THR A 258 -6.07 18.81 -1.32
C THR A 258 -5.20 18.73 -2.58
N VAL A 259 -5.58 17.91 -3.57
CA VAL A 259 -4.87 17.85 -4.84
C VAL A 259 -5.30 19.03 -5.73
N PRO A 260 -4.35 19.89 -6.16
CA PRO A 260 -4.66 21.03 -7.03
C PRO A 260 -5.20 20.61 -8.39
N GLN A 261 -6.03 21.47 -9.00
CA GLN A 261 -6.62 21.22 -10.32
C GLN A 261 -5.55 21.03 -11.40
N GLU A 262 -4.43 21.74 -11.31
CA GLU A 262 -3.32 21.63 -12.27
C GLU A 262 -2.71 20.23 -12.31
N ILE A 263 -2.75 19.51 -11.19
CA ILE A 263 -2.34 18.10 -11.14
C ILE A 263 -3.38 17.21 -11.85
N LEU A 264 -4.65 17.44 -11.60
CA LEU A 264 -5.73 16.69 -12.26
C LEU A 264 -5.70 16.89 -13.78
N ASP A 265 -5.46 18.11 -14.24
CA ASP A 265 -5.48 18.48 -15.67
C ASP A 265 -4.35 17.80 -16.47
N ARG A 266 -3.23 17.46 -15.83
CA ARG A 266 -2.10 16.80 -16.52
C ARG A 266 -2.14 15.27 -16.48
N HIS A 267 -3.11 14.70 -15.77
CA HIS A 267 -3.26 13.25 -15.63
C HIS A 267 -4.52 12.71 -16.32
N PRO A 268 -4.52 11.42 -16.67
CA PRO A 268 -5.73 10.78 -17.17
C PRO A 268 -6.82 10.72 -16.09
N VAL A 269 -8.07 10.55 -16.51
CA VAL A 269 -9.25 10.43 -15.63
C VAL A 269 -9.06 9.37 -14.54
N GLU A 270 -8.31 8.31 -14.83
CA GLU A 270 -7.97 7.25 -13.86
C GLU A 270 -7.24 7.80 -12.62
N PHE A 271 -6.38 8.81 -12.77
CA PHE A 271 -5.73 9.47 -11.64
C PHE A 271 -6.77 10.16 -10.73
N ALA A 272 -7.69 10.90 -11.32
CA ALA A 272 -8.78 11.56 -10.57
C ALA A 272 -9.66 10.55 -9.83
N GLN A 273 -9.94 9.40 -10.46
CA GLN A 273 -10.65 8.30 -9.82
C GLN A 273 -9.83 7.74 -8.63
N LEU A 274 -8.54 7.51 -8.84
CA LEU A 274 -7.66 6.90 -7.83
C LEU A 274 -7.53 7.77 -6.57
N ILE A 275 -7.52 9.09 -6.70
CA ILE A 275 -7.50 10.00 -5.54
C ILE A 275 -8.88 10.29 -4.96
N GLY A 276 -9.94 9.70 -5.49
CA GLY A 276 -11.31 9.90 -5.05
C GLY A 276 -11.99 11.18 -5.54
N ALA A 277 -11.36 11.95 -6.46
CA ALA A 277 -11.94 13.19 -6.98
C ALA A 277 -13.24 12.96 -7.77
N ASN A 278 -13.35 11.81 -8.44
CA ASN A 278 -14.53 11.37 -9.18
C ASN A 278 -15.40 10.36 -8.38
N SER A 279 -15.17 10.25 -7.06
CA SER A 279 -16.00 9.38 -6.24
C SER A 279 -17.42 9.91 -6.13
N MET A 280 -18.39 8.97 -6.20
CA MET A 280 -19.80 9.27 -6.04
C MET A 280 -20.11 9.96 -4.69
N TYR A 281 -19.49 9.51 -3.64
CA TYR A 281 -19.71 10.00 -2.29
C TYR A 281 -18.44 10.61 -1.69
N PRO A 282 -18.57 11.65 -0.85
CA PRO A 282 -19.80 12.40 -0.55
C PRO A 282 -20.25 13.26 -1.75
N LEU A 283 -21.56 13.42 -1.92
CA LEU A 283 -22.10 14.40 -2.87
C LEU A 283 -21.74 15.81 -2.39
N VAL A 284 -21.20 16.61 -3.31
CA VAL A 284 -20.86 18.01 -3.05
C VAL A 284 -21.98 18.89 -3.62
N ASP A 285 -22.31 19.99 -2.94
CA ASP A 285 -23.23 21.03 -3.37
C ASP A 285 -24.72 20.67 -3.43
N GLY A 286 -25.14 19.53 -2.93
CA GLY A 286 -26.54 19.09 -2.99
C GLY A 286 -27.10 18.96 -4.41
N LYS A 287 -26.23 18.96 -5.44
CA LYS A 287 -26.63 18.76 -6.82
C LYS A 287 -26.67 17.27 -7.15
N PRO A 288 -27.62 16.83 -7.97
CA PRO A 288 -27.55 15.48 -8.49
C PRO A 288 -26.27 15.31 -9.33
N PRO A 289 -25.67 14.12 -9.34
CA PRO A 289 -24.50 13.84 -10.17
C PRO A 289 -24.80 14.15 -11.64
N SER A 290 -23.80 14.62 -12.35
CA SER A 290 -23.90 14.81 -13.81
C SER A 290 -24.11 13.45 -14.52
N GLN A 291 -24.50 13.48 -15.81
CA GLN A 291 -24.59 12.24 -16.60
C GLN A 291 -23.24 11.54 -16.74
N GLU A 292 -22.16 12.30 -16.71
CA GLU A 292 -20.80 11.77 -16.77
C GLU A 292 -20.39 11.14 -15.44
N ASP A 293 -20.69 11.80 -14.33
CA ASP A 293 -20.55 11.23 -12.98
C ASP A 293 -21.39 9.96 -12.85
N ASN A 294 -22.61 9.94 -13.40
CA ASN A 294 -23.48 8.76 -13.41
C ASN A 294 -22.88 7.56 -14.16
N LYS A 295 -22.11 7.76 -15.21
CA LYS A 295 -21.40 6.65 -15.88
C LYS A 295 -20.35 6.03 -14.97
N TYR A 296 -19.59 6.86 -14.26
CA TYR A 296 -18.63 6.40 -13.26
C TYR A 296 -19.32 5.73 -12.08
N MET A 297 -20.42 6.28 -11.61
CA MET A 297 -21.23 5.74 -10.52
C MET A 297 -21.77 4.35 -10.83
N MET A 298 -22.33 4.17 -12.02
CA MET A 298 -22.86 2.88 -12.46
C MET A 298 -21.75 1.86 -12.71
N ALA A 299 -20.58 2.31 -13.13
CA ALA A 299 -19.42 1.45 -13.30
C ALA A 299 -18.73 1.07 -11.98
N ALA A 300 -18.68 1.99 -11.01
CA ALA A 300 -17.89 1.84 -9.78
C ALA A 300 -18.72 1.68 -8.52
N GLY A 301 -19.85 2.37 -8.37
CA GLY A 301 -20.55 2.51 -7.10
C GLY A 301 -21.59 1.45 -6.79
N PHE A 302 -22.23 0.88 -7.82
CA PHE A 302 -23.30 -0.12 -7.65
C PHE A 302 -22.87 -1.52 -8.05
N ASN A 303 -21.69 -1.66 -8.59
CA ASN A 303 -21.14 -2.94 -8.90
C ASN A 303 -20.10 -3.31 -7.83
N PRO A 304 -20.40 -4.24 -6.94
CA PRO A 304 -19.45 -4.64 -5.89
C PRO A 304 -18.16 -5.24 -6.44
N TRP A 305 -18.13 -5.48 -7.76
CA TRP A 305 -17.03 -6.10 -8.48
C TRP A 305 -16.29 -5.10 -9.40
N ALA A 306 -16.77 -3.87 -9.53
CA ALA A 306 -16.13 -2.84 -10.35
C ALA A 306 -14.97 -2.19 -9.62
#